data_b970b23e8d575cf4c3fcdb9dd83c5414
#
_entry.id   b970b23e8d575cf4c3fcdb9dd83c5414
#
_cell.length_a   1.000
_cell.length_b   1.000
_cell.length_c   1.000
_cell.angle_alpha   90.00
_cell.angle_beta   90.00
_cell.angle_gamma   90.00
#
_symmetry.space_group_name_H-M   'P 1'
#
loop_
_entity.id
_entity.type
_entity.pdbx_description
1 polymer ?
#
loop_
_entity_poly.entity_id
_entity_poly.type
_entity_poly.pdbx_seq_one_letter_code
_entity_poly.pdbx_strand_id
1 'polypeptide(L)'
;MNYIFIFILLLPLKWIRKLFHKKTGRNLVIQTAKIGDFINITPLLAYLQRSDALLSRTVAPLAQNDDTLQEIWYIEDHKNSLRAKIGLALQLMNRYDNVYLLHPNNINLFYAACCNAGNKRFLSSYRRRWYQALFYWTASGTVKHEKHTLTLENYLKLGDPRLTKDSYPKHATRPLCPLAAIPAALQRQDGIKIGLSISAGNQAKTIPPVIWQRLFDRLADLPCLFYIFGSPGEMERLQALYQVVGERDNIISLIGDIPLEGLPHAISMMDFYIASDSGNVYIADAVGVPVILIYGPCCIEEQRPLGDVLLIGPDRIAPSSFVFAAQYRFPYPAEQLYALDRHRLDDIHDFIAARQPHRLRQTKLH
;
A
#
# COMPACT_ATOMS: atom_id res chain seq x y z
N MET A 1 -13.91 5.86 -22.74
CA MET A 1 -14.34 5.27 -24.03
C MET A 1 -13.18 4.87 -24.94
N ASN A 2 -12.09 5.63 -25.01
CA ASN A 2 -10.97 5.36 -25.96
C ASN A 2 -10.37 3.94 -25.92
N TYR A 3 -10.26 3.31 -24.75
CA TYR A 3 -9.66 1.97 -24.63
C TYR A 3 -10.50 0.86 -25.27
N ILE A 4 -11.83 0.98 -25.28
CA ILE A 4 -12.72 0.02 -25.94
C ILE A 4 -12.53 0.07 -27.45
N PHE A 5 -12.49 1.27 -28.03
CA PHE A 5 -12.25 1.41 -29.49
C PHE A 5 -10.89 0.86 -29.89
N ILE A 6 -9.83 1.19 -29.14
CA ILE A 6 -8.48 0.65 -29.40
C ILE A 6 -8.51 -0.89 -29.31
N PHE A 7 -9.18 -1.45 -28.31
CA PHE A 7 -9.30 -2.89 -28.13
C PHE A 7 -10.00 -3.56 -29.33
N ILE A 8 -11.14 -3.01 -29.77
CA ILE A 8 -11.90 -3.52 -30.94
C ILE A 8 -11.03 -3.48 -32.19
N LEU A 9 -10.30 -2.40 -32.42
CA LEU A 9 -9.37 -2.28 -33.57
C LEU A 9 -8.23 -3.30 -33.52
N LEU A 10 -7.77 -3.66 -32.32
CA LEU A 10 -6.71 -4.65 -32.14
C LEU A 10 -7.20 -6.11 -32.17
N LEU A 11 -8.50 -6.37 -32.09
CA LEU A 11 -9.05 -7.74 -32.06
C LEU A 11 -8.61 -8.61 -33.24
N PRO A 12 -8.68 -8.18 -34.52
CA PRO A 12 -8.23 -9.00 -35.63
C PRO A 12 -6.75 -9.39 -35.50
N LEU A 13 -5.91 -8.41 -35.19
CA LEU A 13 -4.48 -8.66 -35.00
C LEU A 13 -4.20 -9.58 -33.79
N LYS A 14 -4.96 -9.42 -32.70
CA LYS A 14 -4.88 -10.27 -31.52
C LYS A 14 -5.20 -11.73 -31.87
N TRP A 15 -6.24 -12.00 -32.68
CA TRP A 15 -6.60 -13.34 -33.12
C TRP A 15 -5.55 -13.95 -34.03
N ILE A 16 -5.02 -13.20 -35.00
CA ILE A 16 -3.92 -13.66 -35.87
C ILE A 16 -2.69 -14.02 -35.02
N ARG A 17 -2.27 -13.12 -34.11
CA ARG A 17 -1.11 -13.36 -33.26
C ARG A 17 -1.31 -14.52 -32.28
N LYS A 18 -2.54 -14.80 -31.85
CA LYS A 18 -2.83 -15.95 -30.99
C LYS A 18 -2.42 -17.29 -31.63
N LEU A 19 -2.50 -17.42 -32.96
CA LEU A 19 -2.07 -18.62 -33.69
C LEU A 19 -0.55 -18.89 -33.55
N PHE A 20 0.22 -17.85 -33.28
CA PHE A 20 1.67 -17.89 -33.11
C PHE A 20 2.10 -17.80 -31.63
N HIS A 21 1.17 -17.87 -30.68
CA HIS A 21 1.50 -17.84 -29.27
C HIS A 21 2.23 -19.11 -28.87
N LYS A 22 3.43 -18.95 -28.32
CA LYS A 22 4.21 -20.04 -27.73
C LYS A 22 4.17 -19.94 -26.22
N LYS A 23 4.11 -21.08 -25.54
CA LYS A 23 4.19 -21.10 -24.06
C LYS A 23 5.54 -20.53 -23.61
N THR A 24 5.49 -19.60 -22.69
CA THR A 24 6.65 -18.86 -22.16
C THR A 24 6.93 -19.15 -20.69
N GLY A 25 5.95 -19.70 -19.97
CA GLY A 25 5.99 -19.89 -18.51
C GLY A 25 5.90 -18.57 -17.73
N ARG A 26 5.72 -17.43 -18.41
CA ARG A 26 5.77 -16.09 -17.77
C ARG A 26 4.42 -15.67 -17.20
N ASN A 27 4.50 -14.98 -16.07
CA ASN A 27 3.37 -14.37 -15.38
C ASN A 27 3.40 -12.85 -15.57
N LEU A 28 2.24 -12.21 -15.75
CA LEU A 28 2.06 -10.77 -15.69
C LEU A 28 1.08 -10.41 -14.56
N VAL A 29 1.52 -9.54 -13.66
CA VAL A 29 0.69 -8.96 -12.60
C VAL A 29 0.39 -7.51 -12.94
N ILE A 30 -0.88 -7.09 -12.89
CA ILE A 30 -1.31 -5.72 -13.22
C ILE A 30 -1.92 -5.06 -11.99
N GLN A 31 -1.18 -4.10 -11.40
CA GLN A 31 -1.59 -3.29 -10.25
C GLN A 31 -0.99 -1.88 -10.36
N THR A 32 -1.78 -0.90 -10.79
CA THR A 32 -1.32 0.47 -11.04
C THR A 32 -1.78 1.46 -9.96
N ALA A 33 -1.92 0.99 -8.74
CA ALA A 33 -2.30 1.83 -7.60
C ALA A 33 -1.06 2.29 -6.79
N LYS A 34 -1.26 2.69 -5.53
CA LYS A 34 -0.25 3.34 -4.69
C LYS A 34 0.56 2.33 -3.87
N ILE A 35 1.45 2.84 -3.01
CA ILE A 35 2.39 2.06 -2.18
C ILE A 35 1.67 1.00 -1.34
N GLY A 36 0.62 1.37 -0.61
CA GLY A 36 -0.12 0.41 0.22
C GLY A 36 -0.72 -0.73 -0.59
N ASP A 37 -1.25 -0.43 -1.80
CA ASP A 37 -1.76 -1.46 -2.71
C ASP A 37 -0.64 -2.35 -3.25
N PHE A 38 0.54 -1.78 -3.54
CA PHE A 38 1.71 -2.57 -3.95
C PHE A 38 2.15 -3.54 -2.86
N ILE A 39 2.28 -3.09 -1.62
CA ILE A 39 2.62 -3.98 -0.50
C ILE A 39 1.57 -5.09 -0.32
N ASN A 40 0.30 -4.79 -0.53
CA ASN A 40 -0.77 -5.79 -0.40
C ASN A 40 -0.80 -6.84 -1.53
N ILE A 41 -0.07 -6.66 -2.64
CA ILE A 41 0.07 -7.71 -3.67
C ILE A 41 1.31 -8.58 -3.48
N THR A 42 2.24 -8.20 -2.60
CA THR A 42 3.49 -8.96 -2.41
C THR A 42 3.28 -10.42 -1.99
N PRO A 43 2.24 -10.80 -1.22
CA PRO A 43 1.93 -12.20 -0.97
C PRO A 43 1.63 -12.99 -2.25
N LEU A 44 0.91 -12.40 -3.21
CA LEU A 44 0.68 -13.05 -4.51
C LEU A 44 1.97 -13.15 -5.32
N LEU A 45 2.82 -12.11 -5.30
CA LEU A 45 4.13 -12.14 -5.96
C LEU A 45 5.00 -13.26 -5.38
N ALA A 46 5.03 -13.43 -4.05
CA ALA A 46 5.74 -14.52 -3.39
C ALA A 46 5.21 -15.90 -3.80
N TYR A 47 3.88 -16.08 -3.93
CA TYR A 47 3.27 -17.31 -4.46
C TYR A 47 3.71 -17.60 -5.90
N LEU A 48 3.72 -16.58 -6.76
CA LEU A 48 4.09 -16.72 -8.17
C LEU A 48 5.60 -16.87 -8.40
N GLN A 49 6.43 -16.50 -7.42
CA GLN A 49 7.90 -16.55 -7.38
C GLN A 49 8.59 -15.68 -8.43
N ARG A 50 8.13 -15.68 -9.68
CA ARG A 50 8.67 -14.90 -10.80
C ARG A 50 7.56 -14.31 -11.63
N SER A 51 7.52 -12.99 -11.71
CA SER A 51 6.50 -12.27 -12.46
C SER A 51 7.08 -11.03 -13.13
N ASP A 52 6.52 -10.68 -14.28
CA ASP A 52 6.60 -9.31 -14.78
C ASP A 52 5.42 -8.53 -14.20
N ALA A 53 5.54 -7.21 -14.14
CA ALA A 53 4.48 -6.39 -13.59
C ALA A 53 4.20 -5.13 -14.41
N LEU A 54 2.93 -4.75 -14.50
CA LEU A 54 2.50 -3.42 -14.93
C LEU A 54 2.06 -2.64 -13.69
N LEU A 55 2.87 -1.67 -13.28
CA LEU A 55 2.73 -0.92 -12.05
C LEU A 55 2.56 0.59 -12.29
N SER A 56 2.29 1.35 -11.22
CA SER A 56 2.48 2.80 -11.21
C SER A 56 3.95 3.14 -10.99
N ARG A 57 4.45 4.19 -11.63
CA ARG A 57 5.81 4.70 -11.38
C ARG A 57 6.03 5.15 -9.92
N THR A 58 4.97 5.50 -9.23
CA THR A 58 5.03 5.85 -7.80
C THR A 58 5.67 4.76 -6.93
N VAL A 59 5.54 3.49 -7.30
CA VAL A 59 6.07 2.36 -6.53
C VAL A 59 7.40 1.83 -7.09
N ALA A 60 7.94 2.46 -8.15
CA ALA A 60 9.16 2.00 -8.82
C ALA A 60 10.33 1.73 -7.87
N PRO A 61 10.66 2.64 -6.89
CA PRO A 61 11.80 2.41 -6.00
C PRO A 61 11.66 1.17 -5.10
N LEU A 62 10.43 0.79 -4.74
CA LEU A 62 10.17 -0.44 -3.99
C LEU A 62 10.18 -1.67 -4.90
N ALA A 63 9.50 -1.57 -6.06
CA ALA A 63 9.34 -2.68 -6.99
C ALA A 63 10.66 -3.12 -7.64
N GLN A 64 11.58 -2.19 -7.90
CA GLN A 64 12.90 -2.49 -8.47
C GLN A 64 13.81 -3.30 -7.54
N ASN A 65 13.53 -3.29 -6.25
CA ASN A 65 14.25 -4.07 -5.25
C ASN A 65 13.54 -5.39 -4.87
N ASP A 66 12.42 -5.72 -5.53
CA ASP A 66 11.66 -6.93 -5.25
C ASP A 66 12.13 -8.08 -6.14
N ASP A 67 12.78 -9.09 -5.54
CA ASP A 67 13.39 -10.23 -6.23
C ASP A 67 12.36 -11.13 -6.96
N THR A 68 11.08 -11.00 -6.63
CA THR A 68 10.00 -11.72 -7.31
C THR A 68 9.61 -11.11 -8.65
N LEU A 69 10.03 -9.85 -8.88
CA LEU A 69 9.76 -9.10 -10.12
C LEU A 69 10.97 -9.17 -11.07
N GLN A 70 10.69 -9.40 -12.35
CA GLN A 70 11.71 -9.49 -13.40
C GLN A 70 11.69 -8.25 -14.29
N GLU A 71 10.61 -8.06 -15.05
CA GLU A 71 10.44 -6.91 -15.92
C GLU A 71 9.25 -6.06 -15.46
N ILE A 72 9.49 -4.77 -15.33
CA ILE A 72 8.50 -3.84 -14.80
C ILE A 72 8.15 -2.80 -15.86
N TRP A 73 6.85 -2.73 -16.17
CA TRP A 73 6.26 -1.72 -17.02
C TRP A 73 5.60 -0.65 -16.15
N TYR A 74 5.76 0.63 -16.49
CA TYR A 74 5.11 1.71 -15.77
C TYR A 74 4.01 2.32 -16.60
N ILE A 75 2.79 2.35 -16.05
CA ILE A 75 1.59 2.81 -16.75
C ILE A 75 1.71 4.25 -17.24
N GLU A 76 2.45 5.10 -16.51
CA GLU A 76 2.66 6.49 -16.82
C GLU A 76 3.36 6.68 -18.18
N ASP A 77 4.24 5.78 -18.56
CA ASP A 77 4.99 5.85 -19.83
C ASP A 77 4.10 5.54 -21.04
N HIS A 78 2.96 4.90 -20.81
CA HIS A 78 2.11 4.36 -21.86
C HIS A 78 0.70 4.97 -21.94
N LYS A 79 0.33 5.86 -21.01
CA LYS A 79 -1.05 6.40 -20.96
C LYS A 79 -1.26 7.68 -21.77
N ASN A 80 -0.20 8.38 -22.19
CA ASN A 80 -0.30 9.74 -22.72
C ASN A 80 -0.56 9.82 -24.21
N SER A 81 -0.14 8.83 -25.02
CA SER A 81 -0.34 8.82 -26.46
C SER A 81 -0.96 7.53 -26.97
N LEU A 82 -1.69 7.61 -28.10
CA LEU A 82 -2.27 6.43 -28.74
C LEU A 82 -1.19 5.43 -29.19
N ARG A 83 -0.09 5.94 -29.74
CA ARG A 83 1.06 5.12 -30.16
C ARG A 83 1.66 4.35 -28.98
N ALA A 84 1.86 4.99 -27.82
CA ALA A 84 2.39 4.35 -26.64
C ALA A 84 1.43 3.28 -26.09
N LYS A 85 0.11 3.57 -26.08
CA LYS A 85 -0.92 2.59 -25.67
C LYS A 85 -0.91 1.34 -26.52
N ILE A 86 -0.92 1.52 -27.85
CA ILE A 86 -0.88 0.40 -28.80
C ILE A 86 0.46 -0.32 -28.71
N GLY A 87 1.57 0.41 -28.59
CA GLY A 87 2.92 -0.15 -28.49
C GLY A 87 3.02 -1.13 -27.32
N LEU A 88 2.61 -0.73 -26.11
CA LEU A 88 2.60 -1.64 -24.95
C LEU A 88 1.63 -2.81 -25.16
N ALA A 89 0.42 -2.57 -25.67
CA ALA A 89 -0.53 -3.66 -25.93
C ALA A 89 0.04 -4.73 -26.87
N LEU A 90 0.80 -4.33 -27.91
CA LEU A 90 1.45 -5.23 -28.85
C LEU A 90 2.62 -6.00 -28.23
N GLN A 91 3.38 -5.35 -27.32
CA GLN A 91 4.48 -5.99 -26.58
C GLN A 91 3.98 -7.04 -25.59
N LEU A 92 2.88 -6.78 -24.90
CA LEU A 92 2.30 -7.70 -23.93
C LEU A 92 1.53 -8.87 -24.60
N MET A 93 1.10 -8.72 -25.87
CA MET A 93 0.06 -9.54 -26.50
C MET A 93 0.34 -11.05 -26.47
N ASN A 94 1.55 -11.49 -26.82
CA ASN A 94 1.95 -12.91 -26.86
C ASN A 94 3.07 -13.28 -25.89
N ARG A 95 3.26 -12.48 -24.84
CA ARG A 95 4.42 -12.58 -23.96
C ARG A 95 4.19 -13.45 -22.74
N TYR A 96 2.92 -13.66 -22.33
CA TYR A 96 2.54 -14.25 -21.06
C TYR A 96 1.60 -15.43 -21.22
N ASP A 97 1.77 -16.44 -20.38
CA ASP A 97 0.84 -17.57 -20.26
C ASP A 97 -0.23 -17.28 -19.20
N ASN A 98 0.14 -16.53 -18.16
CA ASN A 98 -0.74 -16.18 -17.06
C ASN A 98 -0.80 -14.66 -16.90
N VAL A 99 -2.00 -14.10 -16.72
CA VAL A 99 -2.23 -12.68 -16.45
C VAL A 99 -3.16 -12.53 -15.25
N TYR A 100 -2.70 -11.81 -14.24
CA TYR A 100 -3.42 -11.52 -13.01
C TYR A 100 -3.72 -10.03 -12.95
N LEU A 101 -5.01 -9.67 -13.06
CA LEU A 101 -5.47 -8.29 -12.98
C LEU A 101 -6.03 -8.01 -11.60
N LEU A 102 -5.34 -7.19 -10.81
CA LEU A 102 -5.66 -6.89 -9.43
C LEU A 102 -6.39 -5.54 -9.27
N HIS A 103 -6.09 -4.57 -10.13
CA HIS A 103 -6.73 -3.25 -10.10
C HIS A 103 -7.58 -3.02 -11.37
N PRO A 104 -8.90 -3.30 -11.33
CA PRO A 104 -9.75 -3.39 -12.51
C PRO A 104 -10.27 -2.02 -12.99
N ASN A 105 -9.39 -1.07 -13.26
CA ASN A 105 -9.72 0.15 -13.97
C ASN A 105 -9.69 -0.08 -15.50
N ASN A 106 -10.21 0.87 -16.29
CA ASN A 106 -10.35 0.71 -17.74
C ASN A 106 -9.03 0.48 -18.48
N ILE A 107 -7.94 1.13 -18.06
CA ILE A 107 -6.64 1.01 -18.72
C ILE A 107 -6.01 -0.36 -18.42
N ASN A 108 -6.11 -0.82 -17.19
CA ASN A 108 -5.57 -2.11 -16.77
C ASN A 108 -6.35 -3.26 -17.41
N LEU A 109 -7.69 -3.16 -17.44
CA LEU A 109 -8.56 -4.10 -18.15
C LEU A 109 -8.20 -4.19 -19.63
N PHE A 110 -7.93 -3.06 -20.27
CA PHE A 110 -7.52 -3.02 -21.67
C PHE A 110 -6.23 -3.82 -21.91
N TYR A 111 -5.17 -3.58 -21.12
CA TYR A 111 -3.91 -4.31 -21.28
C TYR A 111 -4.05 -5.80 -20.98
N ALA A 112 -4.75 -6.15 -19.91
CA ALA A 112 -5.03 -7.55 -19.56
C ALA A 112 -5.84 -8.26 -20.67
N ALA A 113 -6.82 -7.56 -21.26
CA ALA A 113 -7.62 -8.10 -22.34
C ALA A 113 -6.83 -8.29 -23.64
N CYS A 114 -5.85 -7.42 -23.93
CA CYS A 114 -4.98 -7.53 -25.11
C CYS A 114 -4.06 -8.73 -25.06
N CYS A 115 -3.68 -9.25 -23.90
CA CYS A 115 -2.84 -10.44 -23.77
C CYS A 115 -3.54 -11.69 -24.34
N ASN A 116 -2.77 -12.54 -25.05
CA ASN A 116 -3.21 -13.83 -25.57
C ASN A 116 -2.95 -15.00 -24.58
N ALA A 117 -2.73 -14.68 -23.31
CA ALA A 117 -2.51 -15.67 -22.24
C ALA A 117 -3.65 -16.69 -22.16
N GLY A 118 -3.30 -17.93 -21.92
CA GLY A 118 -4.25 -19.04 -21.74
C GLY A 118 -4.99 -18.95 -20.39
N ASN A 119 -4.34 -18.42 -19.36
CA ASN A 119 -4.91 -18.21 -18.04
C ASN A 119 -4.94 -16.71 -17.70
N LYS A 120 -6.12 -16.13 -17.70
CA LYS A 120 -6.36 -14.71 -17.36
C LYS A 120 -7.33 -14.62 -16.21
N ARG A 121 -6.83 -14.26 -15.04
CA ARG A 121 -7.59 -14.18 -13.79
C ARG A 121 -7.78 -12.71 -13.43
N PHE A 122 -9.01 -12.23 -13.45
CA PHE A 122 -9.34 -10.83 -13.24
C PHE A 122 -10.11 -10.63 -11.94
N LEU A 123 -9.68 -9.66 -11.13
CA LEU A 123 -10.50 -9.15 -10.05
C LEU A 123 -11.68 -8.38 -10.65
N SER A 124 -12.88 -8.60 -10.12
CA SER A 124 -14.07 -7.84 -10.46
C SER A 124 -14.57 -7.11 -9.22
N SER A 125 -14.47 -5.79 -9.21
CA SER A 125 -14.97 -5.00 -8.08
C SER A 125 -16.49 -4.77 -8.17
N TYR A 126 -17.10 -4.48 -7.03
CA TYR A 126 -18.51 -4.08 -6.94
C TYR A 126 -18.85 -2.78 -7.72
N ARG A 127 -17.84 -2.03 -8.20
CA ARG A 127 -17.99 -0.85 -9.07
C ARG A 127 -17.87 -1.16 -10.56
N ARG A 128 -17.89 -2.43 -10.95
CA ARG A 128 -17.82 -2.84 -12.36
C ARG A 128 -18.92 -2.16 -13.17
N ARG A 129 -18.54 -1.54 -14.30
CA ARG A 129 -19.45 -0.90 -15.24
C ARG A 129 -19.83 -1.86 -16.38
N TRP A 130 -21.05 -1.74 -16.91
CA TRP A 130 -21.57 -2.63 -17.96
C TRP A 130 -20.65 -2.71 -19.20
N TYR A 131 -20.07 -1.60 -19.63
CA TYR A 131 -19.20 -1.56 -20.81
C TYR A 131 -17.84 -2.27 -20.62
N GLN A 132 -17.45 -2.56 -19.41
CA GLN A 132 -16.25 -3.35 -19.09
C GLN A 132 -16.45 -4.84 -19.38
N ALA A 133 -17.70 -5.29 -19.63
CA ALA A 133 -18.02 -6.67 -19.95
C ALA A 133 -17.20 -7.21 -21.11
N LEU A 134 -16.90 -6.37 -22.13
CA LEU A 134 -16.08 -6.74 -23.27
C LEU A 134 -14.66 -7.18 -22.88
N PHE A 135 -14.06 -6.52 -21.90
CA PHE A 135 -12.74 -6.91 -21.38
C PHE A 135 -12.81 -8.19 -20.54
N TYR A 136 -13.82 -8.27 -19.64
CA TYR A 136 -14.03 -9.44 -18.79
C TYR A 136 -14.36 -10.71 -19.58
N TRP A 137 -14.98 -10.60 -20.77
CA TRP A 137 -15.22 -11.73 -21.67
C TRP A 137 -13.91 -12.43 -22.08
N THR A 138 -12.78 -11.73 -22.06
CA THR A 138 -11.48 -12.33 -22.36
C THR A 138 -10.85 -13.09 -21.19
N ALA A 139 -11.39 -12.96 -19.98
CA ALA A 139 -10.87 -13.65 -18.79
C ALA A 139 -11.24 -15.14 -18.79
N SER A 140 -10.33 -15.99 -18.34
CA SER A 140 -10.58 -17.41 -18.08
C SER A 140 -11.21 -17.66 -16.71
N GLY A 141 -11.13 -16.67 -15.81
CA GLY A 141 -11.76 -16.72 -14.50
C GLY A 141 -11.77 -15.34 -13.82
N THR A 142 -12.70 -15.15 -12.91
CA THR A 142 -12.84 -13.90 -12.15
C THR A 142 -13.00 -14.19 -10.66
N VAL A 143 -12.38 -13.35 -9.83
CA VAL A 143 -12.65 -13.28 -8.38
C VAL A 143 -13.43 -12.01 -8.13
N LYS A 144 -14.59 -12.13 -7.50
CA LYS A 144 -15.44 -10.98 -7.15
C LYS A 144 -15.00 -10.42 -5.81
N HIS A 145 -14.62 -9.15 -5.78
CA HIS A 145 -14.40 -8.41 -4.56
C HIS A 145 -15.70 -7.73 -4.13
N GLU A 146 -16.17 -8.06 -2.96
CA GLU A 146 -17.32 -7.45 -2.32
C GLU A 146 -16.83 -6.50 -1.22
N LYS A 147 -17.68 -5.52 -0.86
CA LYS A 147 -17.39 -4.66 0.30
C LYS A 147 -17.23 -5.51 1.56
N HIS A 148 -16.42 -5.03 2.48
CA HIS A 148 -16.13 -5.69 3.75
C HIS A 148 -15.43 -7.05 3.61
N THR A 149 -14.76 -7.30 2.47
CA THR A 149 -13.89 -8.47 2.29
C THR A 149 -12.44 -8.07 2.09
N LEU A 150 -11.52 -8.83 2.65
CA LEU A 150 -10.09 -8.52 2.61
C LEU A 150 -9.55 -8.59 1.17
N THR A 151 -9.09 -7.45 0.64
CA THR A 151 -8.62 -7.32 -0.74
C THR A 151 -7.42 -8.21 -1.02
N LEU A 152 -6.46 -8.29 -0.09
CA LEU A 152 -5.27 -9.14 -0.19
C LEU A 152 -5.66 -10.62 -0.39
N GLU A 153 -6.66 -11.11 0.32
CA GLU A 153 -7.12 -12.49 0.19
C GLU A 153 -7.74 -12.74 -1.20
N ASN A 154 -8.49 -11.76 -1.73
CA ASN A 154 -9.01 -11.85 -3.10
C ASN A 154 -7.89 -11.80 -4.15
N TYR A 155 -6.76 -11.12 -3.88
CA TYR A 155 -5.58 -11.16 -4.74
C TYR A 155 -4.95 -12.55 -4.74
N LEU A 156 -4.78 -13.18 -3.58
CA LEU A 156 -4.26 -14.54 -3.46
C LEU A 156 -5.15 -15.57 -4.18
N LYS A 157 -6.48 -15.44 -4.06
CA LYS A 157 -7.45 -16.30 -4.76
C LYS A 157 -7.41 -16.18 -6.28
N LEU A 158 -6.83 -15.12 -6.85
CA LEU A 158 -6.53 -15.07 -8.29
C LEU A 158 -5.42 -16.06 -8.66
N GLY A 159 -4.46 -16.31 -7.79
CA GLY A 159 -3.42 -17.33 -7.96
C GLY A 159 -3.98 -18.73 -7.75
N ASP A 160 -4.48 -19.02 -6.55
CA ASP A 160 -5.12 -20.27 -6.17
C ASP A 160 -6.30 -19.99 -5.20
N PRO A 161 -7.52 -20.48 -5.48
CA PRO A 161 -8.69 -20.29 -4.62
C PRO A 161 -8.55 -20.79 -3.17
N ARG A 162 -7.59 -21.67 -2.90
CA ARG A 162 -7.32 -22.23 -1.57
C ARG A 162 -6.47 -21.32 -0.69
N LEU A 163 -5.82 -20.33 -1.27
CA LEU A 163 -4.95 -19.40 -0.52
C LEU A 163 -5.78 -18.45 0.34
N THR A 164 -5.26 -18.20 1.53
CA THR A 164 -5.83 -17.28 2.54
C THR A 164 -4.81 -16.19 2.89
N LYS A 165 -5.23 -15.20 3.67
CA LYS A 165 -4.35 -14.12 4.16
C LYS A 165 -3.09 -14.62 4.90
N ASP A 166 -3.14 -15.84 5.45
CA ASP A 166 -2.06 -16.43 6.25
C ASP A 166 -1.11 -17.31 5.41
N SER A 167 -1.39 -17.51 4.10
CA SER A 167 -0.61 -18.37 3.22
C SER A 167 0.77 -17.79 2.88
N TYR A 168 0.87 -16.50 2.70
CA TYR A 168 2.10 -15.78 2.39
C TYR A 168 2.12 -14.43 3.13
N PRO A 169 3.21 -14.08 3.83
CA PRO A 169 3.33 -12.78 4.48
C PRO A 169 3.50 -11.66 3.45
N LYS A 170 3.10 -10.45 3.83
CA LYS A 170 3.54 -9.24 3.12
C LYS A 170 5.03 -9.08 3.25
N HIS A 171 5.66 -8.53 2.23
CA HIS A 171 7.07 -8.17 2.30
C HIS A 171 7.33 -6.81 1.66
N ALA A 172 8.41 -6.16 2.12
CA ALA A 172 8.98 -4.98 1.49
C ALA A 172 10.50 -5.18 1.49
N THR A 173 11.06 -5.35 0.30
CA THR A 173 12.47 -5.65 0.14
C THR A 173 13.31 -4.45 0.53
N ARG A 174 14.35 -4.68 1.35
CA ARG A 174 15.34 -3.68 1.70
C ARG A 174 16.36 -3.63 0.57
N PRO A 175 16.83 -2.44 0.14
CA PRO A 175 17.88 -2.36 -0.86
C PRO A 175 19.15 -3.06 -0.34
N LEU A 176 19.86 -3.77 -1.24
CA LEU A 176 21.11 -4.47 -0.94
C LEU A 176 22.23 -3.49 -0.54
N CYS A 177 22.21 -2.28 -1.09
CA CYS A 177 23.10 -1.21 -0.65
C CYS A 177 22.48 -0.52 0.56
N PRO A 178 23.17 -0.48 1.71
CA PRO A 178 22.73 0.34 2.83
C PRO A 178 22.55 1.78 2.32
N LEU A 179 21.55 2.47 2.83
CA LEU A 179 21.42 3.91 2.66
C LEU A 179 22.79 4.53 2.88
N ALA A 180 23.30 5.30 1.92
CA ALA A 180 24.64 5.89 1.95
C ALA A 180 24.89 6.72 3.23
N ALA A 181 23.82 7.16 3.90
CA ALA A 181 23.82 7.65 5.27
C ALA A 181 22.45 7.35 5.91
N ILE A 182 22.41 6.42 6.86
CA ILE A 182 21.29 6.38 7.82
C ILE A 182 21.41 7.66 8.66
N PRO A 183 20.38 8.51 8.72
CA PRO A 183 20.42 9.70 9.56
C PRO A 183 20.85 9.33 10.98
N ALA A 184 21.83 10.07 11.54
CA ALA A 184 22.37 9.80 12.88
C ALA A 184 21.27 9.72 13.95
N ALA A 185 20.20 10.47 13.76
CA ALA A 185 19.02 10.44 14.61
C ALA A 185 18.40 9.04 14.74
N LEU A 186 18.41 8.21 13.69
CA LEU A 186 17.89 6.85 13.72
C LEU A 186 18.77 5.87 14.53
N GLN A 187 20.03 6.25 14.81
CA GLN A 187 20.97 5.41 15.56
C GLN A 187 20.81 5.53 17.07
N ARG A 188 20.00 6.47 17.57
CA ARG A 188 19.70 6.63 19.00
C ARG A 188 19.13 5.33 19.58
N GLN A 189 19.52 5.02 20.84
CA GLN A 189 19.10 3.82 21.57
C GLN A 189 18.44 4.14 22.92
N ASP A 190 18.33 5.42 23.24
CA ASP A 190 17.94 5.96 24.54
C ASP A 190 16.41 6.08 24.74
N GLY A 191 15.62 5.58 23.82
CA GLY A 191 14.16 5.67 23.90
C GLY A 191 13.42 4.64 23.05
N ILE A 192 12.10 4.61 23.20
CA ILE A 192 11.18 3.83 22.37
C ILE A 192 11.02 4.57 21.04
N LYS A 193 11.46 3.97 19.95
CA LYS A 193 11.39 4.58 18.62
C LYS A 193 10.01 4.38 18.01
N ILE A 194 9.28 5.45 17.81
CA ILE A 194 7.94 5.44 17.22
C ILE A 194 7.97 6.18 15.88
N GLY A 195 7.82 5.44 14.77
CA GLY A 195 7.64 6.02 13.46
C GLY A 195 6.24 6.60 13.28
N LEU A 196 6.13 7.74 12.64
CA LEU A 196 4.87 8.43 12.39
C LEU A 196 4.72 8.80 10.91
N SER A 197 3.50 8.68 10.36
CA SER A 197 3.09 9.39 9.15
C SER A 197 1.99 10.39 9.51
N ILE A 198 2.32 11.68 9.47
CA ILE A 198 1.39 12.76 9.80
C ILE A 198 0.44 13.10 8.66
N SER A 199 0.62 12.47 7.50
CA SER A 199 -0.23 12.63 6.33
C SER A 199 -0.55 11.31 5.65
N ALA A 200 -1.54 11.32 4.77
CA ALA A 200 -1.88 10.21 3.90
C ALA A 200 -1.92 10.66 2.45
N GLY A 201 -1.81 9.73 1.52
CA GLY A 201 -1.93 10.00 0.07
C GLY A 201 -3.30 10.55 -0.38
N ASN A 202 -4.27 10.57 0.54
CA ASN A 202 -5.53 11.29 0.45
C ASN A 202 -5.61 12.25 1.62
N GLN A 203 -5.67 13.55 1.34
CA GLN A 203 -5.70 14.60 2.36
C GLN A 203 -6.84 14.41 3.38
N ALA A 204 -7.98 13.92 2.94
CA ALA A 204 -9.12 13.66 3.81
C ALA A 204 -8.89 12.51 4.82
N LYS A 205 -7.80 11.74 4.66
CA LYS A 205 -7.36 10.69 5.59
C LYS A 205 -6.23 11.15 6.52
N THR A 206 -5.97 12.44 6.61
CA THR A 206 -4.92 13.01 7.48
C THR A 206 -5.43 13.20 8.90
N ILE A 207 -4.68 12.74 9.88
CA ILE A 207 -4.97 12.94 11.30
C ILE A 207 -4.71 14.40 11.66
N PRO A 208 -5.68 15.11 12.29
CA PRO A 208 -5.51 16.52 12.70
C PRO A 208 -4.38 16.70 13.72
N PRO A 209 -3.64 17.84 13.69
CA PRO A 209 -2.56 18.12 14.65
C PRO A 209 -2.98 18.04 16.13
N VAL A 210 -4.19 18.45 16.46
CA VAL A 210 -4.71 18.38 17.85
C VAL A 210 -4.83 16.93 18.37
N ILE A 211 -5.03 15.97 17.50
CA ILE A 211 -5.08 14.55 17.87
C ILE A 211 -3.67 14.03 18.16
N TRP A 212 -2.67 14.45 17.37
CA TRP A 212 -1.27 14.16 17.64
C TRP A 212 -0.82 14.75 18.97
N GLN A 213 -1.22 15.99 19.31
CA GLN A 213 -0.93 16.61 20.59
C GLN A 213 -1.42 15.74 21.75
N ARG A 214 -2.70 15.33 21.71
CA ARG A 214 -3.26 14.45 22.77
C ARG A 214 -2.50 13.15 22.92
N LEU A 215 -2.06 12.56 21.79
CA LEU A 215 -1.28 11.34 21.79
C LEU A 215 0.09 11.55 22.43
N PHE A 216 0.82 12.60 22.04
CA PHE A 216 2.13 12.92 22.62
C PHE A 216 2.04 13.22 24.11
N ASP A 217 1.01 13.96 24.54
CA ASP A 217 0.79 14.26 25.94
C ASP A 217 0.47 13.01 26.76
N ARG A 218 -0.30 12.05 26.18
CA ARG A 218 -0.60 10.77 26.86
C ARG A 218 0.63 9.88 26.99
N LEU A 219 1.56 9.94 26.05
CA LEU A 219 2.78 9.12 26.03
C LEU A 219 3.98 9.83 26.72
N ALA A 220 3.77 10.96 27.36
CA ALA A 220 4.84 11.75 27.97
C ALA A 220 5.55 11.08 29.15
N ASP A 221 4.92 10.11 29.79
CA ASP A 221 5.48 9.28 30.87
C ASP A 221 6.38 8.12 30.37
N LEU A 222 6.36 7.86 29.06
CA LEU A 222 7.23 6.89 28.40
C LEU A 222 8.42 7.59 27.71
N PRO A 223 9.61 6.97 27.66
CA PRO A 223 10.76 7.55 26.97
C PRO A 223 10.63 7.43 25.45
N CYS A 224 9.58 8.03 24.87
CA CYS A 224 9.30 7.94 23.44
C CYS A 224 10.12 8.93 22.61
N LEU A 225 10.64 8.46 21.48
CA LEU A 225 11.25 9.23 20.42
C LEU A 225 10.36 9.10 19.18
N PHE A 226 9.80 10.20 18.70
CA PHE A 226 8.87 10.23 17.57
C PHE A 226 9.59 10.63 16.29
N TYR A 227 9.61 9.72 15.31
CA TYR A 227 10.26 9.93 14.01
C TYR A 227 9.20 10.15 12.94
N ILE A 228 9.13 11.37 12.37
CA ILE A 228 8.14 11.73 11.37
C ILE A 228 8.67 11.42 9.97
N PHE A 229 8.12 10.39 9.33
CA PHE A 229 8.43 10.02 7.95
C PHE A 229 7.48 10.73 6.98
N GLY A 230 8.03 11.20 5.87
CA GLY A 230 7.23 11.84 4.83
C GLY A 230 8.06 12.27 3.62
N SER A 231 7.37 12.63 2.55
CA SER A 231 7.96 13.22 1.35
C SER A 231 8.24 14.72 1.56
N PRO A 232 9.13 15.35 0.77
CA PRO A 232 9.40 16.79 0.87
C PRO A 232 8.14 17.67 0.76
N GLY A 233 7.12 17.22 0.03
CA GLY A 233 5.84 17.93 -0.11
C GLY A 233 4.99 18.00 1.17
N GLU A 234 5.44 17.38 2.27
CA GLU A 234 4.70 17.34 3.55
C GLU A 234 5.20 18.36 4.59
N MET A 235 6.18 19.21 4.23
CA MET A 235 6.75 20.21 5.12
C MET A 235 5.72 21.21 5.69
N GLU A 236 4.74 21.61 4.90
CA GLU A 236 3.65 22.50 5.39
C GLU A 236 2.84 21.84 6.52
N ARG A 237 2.66 20.51 6.43
CA ARG A 237 1.94 19.74 7.47
C ARG A 237 2.76 19.58 8.73
N LEU A 238 4.07 19.43 8.58
CA LEU A 238 5.00 19.44 9.71
C LEU A 238 4.93 20.78 10.44
N GLN A 239 4.95 21.90 9.70
CA GLN A 239 4.81 23.23 10.29
C GLN A 239 3.47 23.38 11.03
N ALA A 240 2.37 22.94 10.41
CA ALA A 240 1.06 22.96 11.06
C ALA A 240 1.01 22.09 12.32
N LEU A 241 1.73 20.96 12.35
CA LEU A 241 1.88 20.12 13.54
C LEU A 241 2.63 20.90 14.63
N TYR A 242 3.79 21.49 14.33
CA TYR A 242 4.59 22.24 15.30
C TYR A 242 3.88 23.49 15.84
N GLN A 243 3.01 24.14 15.06
CA GLN A 243 2.17 25.23 15.55
C GLN A 243 1.24 24.80 16.69
N VAL A 244 0.83 23.54 16.73
CA VAL A 244 -0.08 23.01 17.75
C VAL A 244 0.68 22.35 18.91
N VAL A 245 1.67 21.51 18.59
CA VAL A 245 2.37 20.70 19.61
C VAL A 245 3.60 21.40 20.19
N GLY A 246 4.08 22.46 19.56
CA GLY A 246 5.38 23.08 19.84
C GLY A 246 6.56 22.23 19.34
N GLU A 247 7.75 22.81 19.35
CA GLU A 247 8.99 22.05 19.14
C GLU A 247 9.31 21.25 20.42
N ARG A 248 9.63 19.98 20.26
CA ARG A 248 9.99 19.07 21.34
C ARG A 248 11.22 18.27 20.94
N ASP A 249 12.20 18.13 21.80
CA ASP A 249 13.48 17.43 21.52
C ASP A 249 13.30 15.93 21.17
N ASN A 250 12.17 15.36 21.54
CA ASN A 250 11.83 13.97 21.23
C ASN A 250 10.98 13.80 19.95
N ILE A 251 10.70 14.89 19.21
CA ILE A 251 10.04 14.85 17.88
C ILE A 251 11.10 15.16 16.81
N ILE A 252 11.40 14.14 16.00
CA ILE A 252 12.48 14.18 15.03
C ILE A 252 11.87 14.08 13.62
N SER A 253 12.07 15.10 12.80
CA SER A 253 11.61 15.06 11.42
C SER A 253 12.61 14.33 10.54
N LEU A 254 12.12 13.42 9.72
CA LEU A 254 12.83 12.74 8.63
C LEU A 254 12.13 13.00 7.28
N ILE A 255 11.30 14.06 7.23
CA ILE A 255 10.59 14.44 6.00
C ILE A 255 11.61 14.85 4.94
N GLY A 256 11.62 14.09 3.84
CA GLY A 256 12.54 14.31 2.72
C GLY A 256 13.95 13.70 2.87
N ASP A 257 14.31 13.19 4.05
CA ASP A 257 15.63 12.63 4.31
C ASP A 257 15.76 11.17 3.85
N ILE A 258 14.65 10.44 3.82
CA ILE A 258 14.65 9.02 3.47
C ILE A 258 13.98 8.84 2.10
N PRO A 259 14.72 8.38 1.08
CA PRO A 259 14.12 8.04 -0.21
C PRO A 259 13.22 6.80 -0.08
N LEU A 260 12.27 6.64 -1.01
CA LEU A 260 11.24 5.60 -0.91
C LEU A 260 11.82 4.17 -0.82
N GLU A 261 12.87 3.87 -1.56
CA GLU A 261 13.58 2.59 -1.50
C GLU A 261 14.23 2.32 -0.14
N GLY A 262 14.59 3.36 0.59
CA GLY A 262 15.18 3.28 1.93
C GLY A 262 14.15 3.14 3.05
N LEU A 263 12.86 3.44 2.79
CA LEU A 263 11.82 3.41 3.82
C LEU A 263 11.67 2.03 4.49
N PRO A 264 11.69 0.87 3.78
CA PRO A 264 11.59 -0.43 4.45
C PRO A 264 12.69 -0.63 5.49
N HIS A 265 13.92 -0.19 5.20
CA HIS A 265 15.02 -0.29 6.14
C HIS A 265 14.87 0.69 7.32
N ALA A 266 14.59 1.96 7.05
CA ALA A 266 14.45 2.96 8.10
C ALA A 266 13.25 2.67 9.04
N ILE A 267 12.13 2.25 8.47
CA ILE A 267 10.95 1.86 9.25
C ILE A 267 11.22 0.61 10.08
N SER A 268 11.99 -0.37 9.58
CA SER A 268 12.34 -1.57 10.35
C SER A 268 13.22 -1.29 11.59
N MET A 269 13.78 -0.09 11.71
CA MET A 269 14.50 0.36 12.90
C MET A 269 13.58 0.92 14.00
N MET A 270 12.28 1.06 13.72
CA MET A 270 11.30 1.53 14.68
C MET A 270 10.82 0.38 15.58
N ASP A 271 10.45 0.71 16.81
CA ASP A 271 9.80 -0.24 17.73
C ASP A 271 8.29 -0.30 17.49
N PHE A 272 7.70 0.80 17.03
CA PHE A 272 6.28 0.95 16.67
C PHE A 272 6.11 1.88 15.49
N TYR A 273 4.97 1.77 14.81
CA TYR A 273 4.58 2.71 13.77
C TYR A 273 3.13 3.16 13.95
N ILE A 274 2.90 4.47 14.01
CA ILE A 274 1.55 5.06 14.21
C ILE A 274 1.20 5.92 13.00
N ALA A 275 0.09 5.63 12.36
CA ALA A 275 -0.41 6.45 11.26
C ALA A 275 -1.91 6.19 10.98
N SER A 276 -2.46 6.99 10.09
CA SER A 276 -3.71 6.66 9.40
C SER A 276 -3.45 5.68 8.25
N ASP A 277 -4.48 5.35 7.45
CA ASP A 277 -4.37 4.50 6.26
C ASP A 277 -3.50 5.18 5.18
N SER A 278 -2.19 4.99 5.30
CA SER A 278 -1.12 5.52 4.45
C SER A 278 -0.22 4.39 3.93
N GLY A 279 0.58 4.67 2.89
CA GLY A 279 1.49 3.67 2.30
C GLY A 279 2.50 3.10 3.31
N ASN A 280 3.06 3.97 4.17
CA ASN A 280 4.09 3.60 5.14
C ASN A 280 3.61 2.61 6.21
N VAL A 281 2.33 2.65 6.58
CA VAL A 281 1.73 1.70 7.53
C VAL A 281 1.83 0.25 7.00
N TYR A 282 1.66 0.08 5.68
CA TYR A 282 1.79 -1.24 5.05
C TYR A 282 3.25 -1.67 4.90
N ILE A 283 4.18 -0.71 4.72
CA ILE A 283 5.61 -1.01 4.78
C ILE A 283 5.98 -1.48 6.20
N ALA A 284 5.51 -0.79 7.25
CA ALA A 284 5.75 -1.18 8.64
C ALA A 284 5.26 -2.61 8.94
N ASP A 285 4.04 -2.93 8.51
CA ASP A 285 3.46 -4.28 8.59
C ASP A 285 4.32 -5.32 7.86
N ALA A 286 4.77 -4.99 6.65
CA ALA A 286 5.58 -5.89 5.81
C ALA A 286 7.01 -6.13 6.36
N VAL A 287 7.56 -5.21 7.16
CA VAL A 287 8.87 -5.38 7.81
C VAL A 287 8.77 -5.86 9.25
N GLY A 288 7.56 -6.18 9.74
CA GLY A 288 7.32 -6.78 11.05
C GLY A 288 7.34 -5.79 12.21
N VAL A 289 7.16 -4.50 11.96
CA VAL A 289 7.05 -3.47 13.01
C VAL A 289 5.61 -3.44 13.53
N PRO A 290 5.38 -3.50 14.86
CA PRO A 290 4.06 -3.34 15.45
C PRO A 290 3.41 -2.02 15.03
N VAL A 291 2.15 -2.10 14.57
CA VAL A 291 1.43 -0.95 14.00
C VAL A 291 0.29 -0.51 14.90
N ILE A 292 0.13 0.78 15.07
CA ILE A 292 -1.07 1.41 15.62
C ILE A 292 -1.74 2.17 14.47
N LEU A 293 -2.84 1.60 13.96
CA LEU A 293 -3.59 2.17 12.84
C LEU A 293 -4.78 2.97 13.36
N ILE A 294 -4.74 4.30 13.20
CA ILE A 294 -5.88 5.18 13.47
C ILE A 294 -6.63 5.37 12.16
N TYR A 295 -7.62 4.49 11.90
CA TYR A 295 -8.13 4.30 10.54
C TYR A 295 -9.20 5.30 10.07
N GLY A 296 -9.76 6.13 10.97
CA GLY A 296 -10.74 7.16 10.61
C GLY A 296 -11.90 6.62 9.75
N PRO A 297 -12.09 7.15 8.51
CA PRO A 297 -13.20 6.76 7.65
C PRO A 297 -12.98 5.47 6.85
N CYS A 298 -11.82 4.80 7.00
CA CYS A 298 -11.42 3.68 6.14
C CYS A 298 -12.08 2.37 6.55
N CYS A 299 -12.41 1.53 5.57
CA CYS A 299 -12.91 0.18 5.79
C CYS A 299 -11.74 -0.77 6.05
N ILE A 300 -11.47 -1.06 7.33
CA ILE A 300 -10.39 -1.97 7.76
C ILE A 300 -10.66 -3.43 7.39
N GLU A 301 -11.90 -3.78 7.08
CA GLU A 301 -12.25 -5.12 6.62
C GLU A 301 -11.73 -5.35 5.20
N GLU A 302 -11.65 -4.29 4.37
CA GLU A 302 -11.12 -4.39 3.00
C GLU A 302 -9.59 -4.32 2.96
N GLN A 303 -8.98 -3.47 3.79
CA GLN A 303 -7.53 -3.28 3.78
C GLN A 303 -7.01 -2.78 5.13
N ARG A 304 -6.04 -3.48 5.70
CA ARG A 304 -5.35 -3.14 6.95
C ARG A 304 -4.00 -3.86 7.05
N PRO A 305 -3.12 -3.45 7.96
CA PRO A 305 -2.03 -4.27 8.46
C PRO A 305 -2.56 -5.61 9.03
N LEU A 306 -1.79 -6.68 8.93
CA LEU A 306 -2.20 -8.03 9.32
C LEU A 306 -1.27 -8.67 10.37
N GLY A 307 -0.14 -8.03 10.69
CA GLY A 307 0.79 -8.45 11.73
C GLY A 307 0.34 -8.06 13.14
N ASP A 308 1.29 -7.67 13.99
CA ASP A 308 0.97 -7.13 15.33
C ASP A 308 0.39 -5.72 15.18
N VAL A 309 -0.92 -5.59 15.35
CA VAL A 309 -1.64 -4.35 15.04
C VAL A 309 -2.68 -4.01 16.11
N LEU A 310 -2.66 -2.75 16.54
CA LEU A 310 -3.75 -2.12 17.28
C LEU A 310 -4.57 -1.25 16.33
N LEU A 311 -5.86 -1.54 16.23
CA LEU A 311 -6.79 -0.82 15.36
C LEU A 311 -7.62 0.17 16.19
N ILE A 312 -7.48 1.47 15.89
CA ILE A 312 -8.21 2.54 16.56
C ILE A 312 -9.09 3.26 15.53
N GLY A 313 -10.36 3.34 15.78
CA GLY A 313 -11.32 3.97 14.88
C GLY A 313 -12.40 4.79 15.56
N PRO A 314 -13.23 5.50 14.80
CA PRO A 314 -14.31 6.31 15.34
C PRO A 314 -15.43 5.43 15.93
N ASP A 315 -16.06 5.91 17.02
CA ASP A 315 -17.23 5.25 17.57
C ASP A 315 -18.44 5.45 16.66
N ARG A 316 -19.13 4.34 16.38
CA ARG A 316 -20.43 4.32 15.72
C ARG A 316 -20.49 5.06 14.37
N ILE A 317 -19.35 5.33 13.74
CA ILE A 317 -19.28 5.88 12.39
C ILE A 317 -18.98 4.75 11.42
N ALA A 318 -19.90 4.48 10.50
CA ALA A 318 -19.72 3.49 9.46
C ALA A 318 -18.59 3.89 8.48
N PRO A 319 -17.81 2.93 7.95
CA PRO A 319 -16.79 3.23 6.95
C PRO A 319 -17.40 3.92 5.73
N SER A 320 -16.72 4.93 5.22
CA SER A 320 -17.12 5.68 4.02
C SER A 320 -16.06 5.68 2.92
N SER A 321 -14.84 5.21 3.21
CA SER A 321 -13.77 5.05 2.23
C SER A 321 -13.42 3.58 2.07
N PHE A 322 -13.53 3.07 0.83
CA PHE A 322 -13.31 1.68 0.46
C PHE A 322 -12.21 1.58 -0.60
N VAL A 323 -11.56 0.44 -0.76
CA VAL A 323 -10.41 0.26 -1.66
C VAL A 323 -10.74 0.66 -3.10
N PHE A 324 -11.89 0.24 -3.65
CA PHE A 324 -12.30 0.60 -5.01
C PHE A 324 -13.28 1.77 -5.08
N ALA A 325 -13.53 2.46 -3.96
CA ALA A 325 -14.47 3.58 -3.83
C ALA A 325 -13.93 4.64 -2.87
N ALA A 326 -12.66 5.00 -3.02
CA ALA A 326 -12.05 6.05 -2.20
C ALA A 326 -12.85 7.35 -2.30
N GLN A 327 -13.19 7.93 -1.15
CA GLN A 327 -13.81 9.23 -1.04
C GLN A 327 -12.77 10.27 -0.62
N TYR A 328 -12.96 11.49 -1.08
CA TYR A 328 -12.10 12.64 -0.76
C TYR A 328 -12.81 13.67 0.13
N ARG A 329 -14.10 13.47 0.35
CA ARG A 329 -14.92 14.28 1.27
C ARG A 329 -15.75 13.35 2.12
N PHE A 330 -15.76 13.61 3.41
CA PHE A 330 -16.47 12.81 4.39
C PHE A 330 -17.57 13.65 5.04
N PRO A 331 -18.67 13.01 5.50
CA PRO A 331 -19.80 13.71 6.12
C PRO A 331 -19.47 14.27 7.53
N TYR A 332 -18.36 13.80 8.13
CA TYR A 332 -17.93 14.18 9.47
C TYR A 332 -16.62 14.95 9.41
N PRO A 333 -16.37 15.93 10.31
CA PRO A 333 -15.09 16.61 10.41
C PRO A 333 -13.98 15.62 10.83
N ALA A 334 -12.72 15.93 10.45
CA ALA A 334 -11.58 15.07 10.70
C ALA A 334 -11.35 14.84 12.21
N GLU A 335 -11.58 15.86 13.03
CA GLU A 335 -11.47 15.79 14.49
C GLU A 335 -12.41 14.74 15.10
N GLN A 336 -13.57 14.52 14.49
CA GLN A 336 -14.53 13.50 14.93
C GLN A 336 -14.15 12.11 14.40
N LEU A 337 -13.68 12.03 13.13
CA LEU A 337 -13.27 10.77 12.52
C LEU A 337 -12.03 10.15 13.17
N TYR A 338 -11.15 11.00 13.69
CA TYR A 338 -9.89 10.60 14.34
C TYR A 338 -9.89 10.87 15.85
N ALA A 339 -11.07 11.07 16.45
CA ALA A 339 -11.18 11.36 17.88
C ALA A 339 -10.54 10.24 18.70
N LEU A 340 -9.62 10.63 19.60
CA LEU A 340 -9.04 9.80 20.63
C LEU A 340 -9.60 10.25 21.98
N ASP A 341 -10.53 9.47 22.52
CA ASP A 341 -10.96 9.62 23.92
C ASP A 341 -9.89 9.03 24.85
N ARG A 342 -10.12 9.17 26.16
CA ARG A 342 -9.18 8.69 27.16
C ARG A 342 -8.93 7.18 27.05
N HIS A 343 -9.95 6.39 26.82
CA HIS A 343 -9.84 4.93 26.71
C HIS A 343 -8.93 4.52 25.56
N ARG A 344 -9.13 5.11 24.36
CA ARG A 344 -8.29 4.85 23.19
C ARG A 344 -6.84 5.30 23.36
N LEU A 345 -6.64 6.42 24.05
CA LEU A 345 -5.31 6.88 24.41
C LEU A 345 -4.63 5.92 25.39
N ASP A 346 -5.39 5.38 26.35
CA ASP A 346 -4.91 4.37 27.30
C ASP A 346 -4.61 3.04 26.57
N ASP A 347 -5.44 2.60 25.64
CA ASP A 347 -5.17 1.42 24.80
C ASP A 347 -3.85 1.55 24.03
N ILE A 348 -3.58 2.73 23.45
CA ILE A 348 -2.33 3.00 22.72
C ILE A 348 -1.14 2.97 23.69
N HIS A 349 -1.26 3.63 24.84
CA HIS A 349 -0.23 3.64 25.88
C HIS A 349 0.09 2.23 26.34
N ASP A 350 -0.91 1.43 26.68
CA ASP A 350 -0.75 0.07 27.21
C ASP A 350 -0.18 -0.87 26.15
N PHE A 351 -0.58 -0.71 24.86
CA PHE A 351 0.00 -1.45 23.75
C PHE A 351 1.50 -1.23 23.62
N ILE A 352 1.96 0.03 23.77
CA ILE A 352 3.37 0.39 23.74
C ILE A 352 4.09 -0.06 25.00
N ALA A 353 3.52 0.20 26.18
CA ALA A 353 4.13 -0.12 27.47
C ALA A 353 4.35 -1.63 27.66
N ALA A 354 3.40 -2.45 27.22
CA ALA A 354 3.48 -3.91 27.30
C ALA A 354 4.57 -4.51 26.38
N ARG A 355 4.94 -3.82 25.30
CA ARG A 355 5.90 -4.27 24.26
C ARG A 355 7.22 -3.51 24.30
N GLN A 356 7.56 -2.86 25.40
CA GLN A 356 8.82 -2.11 25.52
C GLN A 356 10.03 -2.96 25.08
N PRO A 357 10.96 -2.37 24.27
CA PRO A 357 12.15 -3.06 23.81
C PRO A 357 13.00 -3.59 24.98
N HIS A 358 13.58 -4.78 24.82
CA HIS A 358 14.44 -5.40 25.83
C HIS A 358 15.60 -4.48 26.27
N ARG A 359 16.16 -3.67 25.37
CA ARG A 359 17.24 -2.71 25.67
C ARG A 359 16.87 -1.70 26.75
N LEU A 360 15.59 -1.30 26.86
CA LEU A 360 15.14 -0.34 27.87
C LEU A 360 14.73 -1.00 29.19
N ARG A 361 14.41 -2.30 29.18
CA ARG A 361 14.10 -3.05 30.41
C ARG A 361 15.33 -3.27 31.29
N GLN A 362 16.51 -3.37 30.70
CA GLN A 362 17.78 -3.58 31.42
C GLN A 362 18.26 -2.30 32.14
N THR A 363 17.93 -1.11 31.62
CA THR A 363 18.35 0.16 32.22
C THR A 363 17.59 0.52 33.49
N LYS A 364 16.43 -0.10 33.78
CA LYS A 364 15.64 0.13 35.02
C LYS A 364 16.08 -0.73 36.19
N LEU A 365 17.09 -1.62 36.02
CA LEU A 365 17.60 -2.53 37.08
C LEU A 365 18.93 -2.05 37.67
N HIS A 366 19.37 -0.87 37.34
CA HIS A 366 20.50 -0.16 37.91
C HIS A 366 20.05 1.22 38.37
#